data_2baad85e5407b423d7302bb18f41b634
#
_entry.id   2baad85e5407b423d7302bb18f41b634
#
_cell.length_a   1.000
_cell.length_b   1.000
_cell.length_c   1.000
_cell.angle_alpha   90.00
_cell.angle_beta   90.00
_cell.angle_gamma   90.00
#
_symmetry.space_group_name_H-M   'P 1'
#
loop_
_entity.id
_entity.type
_entity.pdbx_description
1 polymer ?
#
loop_
_entity_poly.entity_id
_entity_poly.type
_entity_poly.pdbx_seq_one_letter_code
_entity_poly.pdbx_strand_id
1 'polypeptide(L)'
;FDEVSYREMNQALSAVMAAHGNRLAELRDVLLGARQATFREPQADDLFYPSALNDSQLAAVRHVVTAQDVAIIHGPPGTGKTTTLVQAILETIRRERRVLVCAPSNTAVDLLTEKLAERGVNVIRLGNPSRVSELLLKHTLDAGVMAHASYAKMHAMRQTAEEHREAASERVRNFGFEERERRQWLREEARTLRQAADDLERFMTEDVLESVQVITCTLVGASHRAIRQLGFETVFIDEAAQALEPGCWIPIAKGQRLVLAGDHHQLPPTVKSEKAAREGLRETLFEKCIQRQPNTARMLKVQYRMHAHIMGFSSEKFYGG
;
A
#
# COMPACT_ATOMS: atom_id res chain seq x y z
N PHE A 1 10.77 5.05 19.67
CA PHE A 1 10.95 5.74 18.38
C PHE A 1 10.91 4.71 17.27
N ASP A 2 10.16 5.01 16.21
CA ASP A 2 10.05 4.13 15.04
C ASP A 2 11.18 4.48 14.04
N GLU A 3 12.42 4.11 14.38
CA GLU A 3 13.62 4.40 13.58
C GLU A 3 13.54 3.77 12.19
N VAL A 4 12.85 2.64 12.04
CA VAL A 4 12.68 1.97 10.76
C VAL A 4 11.87 2.85 9.82
N SER A 5 10.73 3.38 10.28
CA SER A 5 9.90 4.27 9.47
C SER A 5 10.64 5.51 9.00
N TYR A 6 11.40 6.16 9.88
CA TYR A 6 12.20 7.33 9.50
C TYR A 6 13.31 7.00 8.52
N ARG A 7 13.94 5.84 8.65
CA ARG A 7 14.96 5.37 7.70
C ARG A 7 14.37 5.15 6.30
N GLU A 8 13.23 4.47 6.21
CA GLU A 8 12.55 4.24 4.93
C GLU A 8 12.10 5.55 4.28
N MET A 9 11.56 6.49 5.07
CA MET A 9 11.20 7.84 4.60
C MET A 9 12.41 8.61 4.06
N ASN A 10 13.56 8.58 4.77
CA ASN A 10 14.78 9.25 4.32
C ASN A 10 15.34 8.62 3.04
N GLN A 11 15.29 7.30 2.93
CA GLN A 11 15.71 6.60 1.71
C GLN A 11 14.83 6.99 0.52
N ALA A 12 13.50 7.05 0.72
CA ALA A 12 12.57 7.46 -0.31
C ALA A 12 12.79 8.90 -0.77
N LEU A 13 12.99 9.83 0.18
CA LEU A 13 13.34 11.22 -0.14
C LEU A 13 14.65 11.33 -0.93
N SER A 14 15.69 10.61 -0.49
CA SER A 14 16.96 10.61 -1.20
C SER A 14 16.82 10.07 -2.62
N ALA A 15 16.04 9.01 -2.82
CA ALA A 15 15.76 8.45 -4.12
C ALA A 15 15.02 9.42 -5.05
N VAL A 16 13.99 10.10 -4.52
CA VAL A 16 13.21 11.12 -5.26
C VAL A 16 14.07 12.32 -5.64
N MET A 17 14.91 12.81 -4.72
CA MET A 17 15.82 13.93 -5.00
C MET A 17 16.85 13.57 -6.06
N ALA A 18 17.37 12.36 -6.05
CA ALA A 18 18.34 11.86 -7.01
C ALA A 18 17.73 11.38 -8.35
N ALA A 19 16.39 11.30 -8.43
CA ALA A 19 15.71 10.81 -9.63
C ALA A 19 15.85 11.78 -10.81
N HIS A 20 16.35 11.27 -11.95
CA HIS A 20 16.49 12.00 -13.20
C HIS A 20 16.15 11.10 -14.39
N GLY A 21 15.38 11.62 -15.34
CA GLY A 21 15.07 10.95 -16.61
C GLY A 21 14.30 9.63 -16.47
N ASN A 22 13.60 9.44 -15.35
CA ASN A 22 12.80 8.27 -15.08
C ASN A 22 11.39 8.66 -14.59
N ARG A 23 10.50 7.68 -14.48
CA ARG A 23 9.10 7.92 -14.08
C ARG A 23 8.95 8.57 -12.72
N LEU A 24 9.79 8.23 -11.75
CA LEU A 24 9.78 8.85 -10.42
C LEU A 24 10.07 10.37 -10.51
N ALA A 25 11.04 10.77 -11.34
CA ALA A 25 11.33 12.19 -11.58
C ALA A 25 10.14 12.91 -12.22
N GLU A 26 9.47 12.28 -13.21
CA GLU A 26 8.28 12.85 -13.85
C GLU A 26 7.14 13.02 -12.85
N LEU A 27 6.84 12.01 -12.03
CA LEU A 27 5.80 12.10 -11.00
C LEU A 27 6.12 13.18 -9.96
N ARG A 28 7.39 13.29 -9.54
CA ARG A 28 7.85 14.38 -8.68
C ARG A 28 7.55 15.74 -9.29
N ASP A 29 7.93 15.92 -10.54
CA ASP A 29 7.79 17.20 -11.23
C ASP A 29 6.31 17.56 -11.45
N VAL A 30 5.44 16.57 -11.67
CA VAL A 30 3.98 16.77 -11.69
C VAL A 30 3.46 17.14 -10.32
N LEU A 31 3.77 16.37 -9.27
CA LEU A 31 3.27 16.61 -7.92
C LEU A 31 3.72 17.94 -7.33
N LEU A 32 4.92 18.39 -7.69
CA LEU A 32 5.46 19.67 -7.25
C LEU A 32 5.15 20.84 -8.21
N GLY A 33 4.38 20.59 -9.28
CA GLY A 33 3.89 21.61 -10.21
C GLY A 33 4.90 22.09 -11.26
N ALA A 34 6.04 21.43 -11.40
CA ALA A 34 7.03 21.74 -12.44
C ALA A 34 6.62 21.21 -13.83
N ARG A 35 5.75 20.20 -13.87
CA ARG A 35 5.18 19.62 -15.09
C ARG A 35 3.67 19.47 -14.94
N GLN A 36 2.91 19.72 -16.02
CA GLN A 36 1.45 19.54 -16.01
C GLN A 36 1.08 18.04 -15.99
N ALA A 37 0.09 17.68 -15.19
CA ALA A 37 -0.50 16.36 -15.20
C ALA A 37 -1.28 16.13 -16.50
N THR A 38 -1.16 14.92 -17.05
CA THR A 38 -1.80 14.53 -18.31
C THR A 38 -2.95 13.57 -18.09
N PHE A 39 -3.95 13.65 -18.95
CA PHE A 39 -5.12 12.79 -18.98
C PHE A 39 -5.35 12.35 -20.43
N ARG A 40 -5.70 11.08 -20.61
CA ARG A 40 -6.10 10.59 -21.92
C ARG A 40 -7.56 10.93 -22.22
N GLU A 41 -7.92 10.95 -23.48
CA GLU A 41 -9.31 11.06 -23.89
C GLU A 41 -10.14 9.87 -23.37
N PRO A 42 -11.36 10.12 -22.86
CA PRO A 42 -12.27 9.06 -22.42
C PRO A 42 -12.60 8.09 -23.56
N GLN A 43 -12.56 6.81 -23.28
CA GLN A 43 -12.97 5.76 -24.21
C GLN A 43 -14.38 5.25 -23.87
N ALA A 44 -15.00 4.50 -24.77
CA ALA A 44 -16.35 3.94 -24.55
C ALA A 44 -16.41 3.09 -23.27
N ASP A 45 -15.36 2.32 -22.97
CA ASP A 45 -15.26 1.47 -21.78
C ASP A 45 -15.10 2.27 -20.46
N ASP A 46 -14.82 3.58 -20.54
CA ASP A 46 -14.79 4.45 -19.35
C ASP A 46 -16.19 4.98 -18.99
N LEU A 47 -17.19 4.75 -19.86
CA LEU A 47 -18.58 5.14 -19.66
C LEU A 47 -19.34 4.05 -18.91
N PHE A 48 -18.97 3.83 -17.64
CA PHE A 48 -19.71 2.99 -16.73
C PHE A 48 -20.70 3.81 -15.90
N TYR A 49 -21.81 3.20 -15.52
CA TYR A 49 -22.90 3.87 -14.78
C TYR A 49 -23.32 2.99 -13.57
N PRO A 50 -22.49 2.85 -12.53
CA PRO A 50 -22.92 2.16 -11.33
C PRO A 50 -24.02 2.97 -10.65
N SER A 51 -25.17 2.35 -10.47
CA SER A 51 -26.36 2.97 -9.86
C SER A 51 -26.15 3.47 -8.41
N ALA A 52 -25.04 3.07 -7.80
CA ALA A 52 -24.71 3.41 -6.42
C ALA A 52 -23.91 4.71 -6.26
N LEU A 53 -23.46 5.33 -7.36
CA LEU A 53 -22.65 6.57 -7.32
C LEU A 53 -23.48 7.76 -7.78
N ASN A 54 -23.32 8.90 -7.11
CA ASN A 54 -23.82 10.18 -7.61
C ASN A 54 -22.88 10.77 -8.69
N ASP A 55 -23.35 11.83 -9.38
CA ASP A 55 -22.63 12.44 -10.49
C ASP A 55 -21.21 12.89 -10.13
N SER A 56 -21.01 13.47 -8.95
CA SER A 56 -19.68 13.94 -8.51
C SER A 56 -18.74 12.77 -8.21
N GLN A 57 -19.24 11.70 -7.64
CA GLN A 57 -18.48 10.47 -7.41
C GLN A 57 -18.11 9.79 -8.73
N LEU A 58 -19.08 9.71 -9.66
CA LEU A 58 -18.88 9.15 -10.99
C LEU A 58 -17.83 9.96 -11.79
N ALA A 59 -17.93 11.29 -11.74
CA ALA A 59 -16.93 12.16 -12.36
C ALA A 59 -15.54 11.96 -11.78
N ALA A 60 -15.42 11.75 -10.46
CA ALA A 60 -14.14 11.47 -9.80
C ALA A 60 -13.56 10.11 -10.23
N VAL A 61 -14.37 9.05 -10.33
CA VAL A 61 -13.90 7.74 -10.80
C VAL A 61 -13.45 7.80 -12.26
N ARG A 62 -14.21 8.46 -13.14
CA ARG A 62 -13.81 8.66 -14.54
C ARG A 62 -12.50 9.44 -14.67
N HIS A 63 -12.32 10.45 -13.82
CA HIS A 63 -11.09 11.23 -13.78
C HIS A 63 -9.87 10.36 -13.38
N VAL A 64 -10.04 9.48 -12.39
CA VAL A 64 -9.01 8.49 -12.01
C VAL A 64 -8.67 7.56 -13.18
N VAL A 65 -9.66 7.05 -13.87
CA VAL A 65 -9.46 6.10 -14.99
C VAL A 65 -8.73 6.74 -16.18
N THR A 66 -8.96 8.03 -16.43
CA THR A 66 -8.33 8.76 -17.56
C THR A 66 -6.97 9.37 -17.23
N ALA A 67 -6.61 9.48 -15.94
CA ALA A 67 -5.33 10.03 -15.53
C ALA A 67 -4.14 9.19 -16.02
N GLN A 68 -3.12 9.86 -16.54
CA GLN A 68 -1.86 9.23 -16.93
C GLN A 68 -0.76 9.41 -15.87
N ASP A 69 -0.83 10.49 -15.10
CA ASP A 69 0.17 10.83 -14.08
C ASP A 69 -0.43 10.77 -12.67
N VAL A 70 -1.28 11.74 -12.34
CA VAL A 70 -1.85 11.93 -11.01
C VAL A 70 -3.33 12.29 -11.11
N ALA A 71 -4.17 11.65 -10.29
CA ALA A 71 -5.54 12.07 -10.03
C ALA A 71 -5.79 12.21 -8.53
N ILE A 72 -6.66 13.14 -8.15
CA ILE A 72 -7.02 13.40 -6.77
C ILE A 72 -8.54 13.30 -6.57
N ILE A 73 -8.97 12.44 -5.65
CA ILE A 73 -10.32 12.42 -5.14
C ILE A 73 -10.37 13.30 -3.89
N HIS A 74 -10.87 14.53 -4.04
CA HIS A 74 -11.08 15.41 -2.90
C HIS A 74 -12.44 15.12 -2.28
N GLY A 75 -12.44 14.51 -1.12
CA GLY A 75 -13.65 14.04 -0.44
C GLY A 75 -13.91 14.74 0.88
N PRO A 76 -14.69 15.83 0.90
CA PRO A 76 -15.18 16.43 2.14
C PRO A 76 -15.84 15.41 3.08
N PRO A 77 -16.01 15.74 4.38
CA PRO A 77 -16.58 14.80 5.34
C PRO A 77 -17.97 14.29 4.92
N GLY A 78 -18.16 12.98 4.96
CA GLY A 78 -19.47 12.37 4.67
C GLY A 78 -19.86 12.27 3.21
N THR A 79 -18.97 12.59 2.26
CA THR A 79 -19.26 12.56 0.81
C THR A 79 -19.05 11.20 0.14
N GLY A 80 -18.72 10.16 0.92
CA GLY A 80 -18.50 8.81 0.36
C GLY A 80 -17.15 8.64 -0.31
N LYS A 81 -16.08 9.32 0.17
CA LYS A 81 -14.70 9.19 -0.32
C LYS A 81 -14.27 7.73 -0.45
N THR A 82 -14.43 6.92 0.62
CA THR A 82 -14.05 5.50 0.61
C THR A 82 -14.82 4.70 -0.44
N THR A 83 -16.13 4.92 -0.58
CA THR A 83 -16.96 4.27 -1.60
C THR A 83 -16.48 4.62 -3.01
N THR A 84 -16.18 5.90 -3.25
CA THR A 84 -15.67 6.39 -4.53
C THR A 84 -14.28 5.80 -4.83
N LEU A 85 -13.39 5.76 -3.83
CA LEU A 85 -12.05 5.20 -3.96
C LEU A 85 -12.10 3.69 -4.26
N VAL A 86 -12.92 2.94 -3.54
CA VAL A 86 -13.12 1.50 -3.80
C VAL A 86 -13.61 1.28 -5.22
N GLN A 87 -14.59 2.08 -5.71
CA GLN A 87 -15.05 1.96 -7.09
C GLN A 87 -13.94 2.32 -8.09
N ALA A 88 -13.13 3.34 -7.82
CA ALA A 88 -11.98 3.68 -8.67
C ALA A 88 -10.95 2.55 -8.72
N ILE A 89 -10.68 1.87 -7.61
CA ILE A 89 -9.83 0.68 -7.56
C ILE A 89 -10.43 -0.45 -8.39
N LEU A 90 -11.74 -0.72 -8.25
CA LEU A 90 -12.43 -1.75 -9.02
C LEU A 90 -12.34 -1.51 -10.53
N GLU A 91 -12.53 -0.27 -10.97
CA GLU A 91 -12.41 0.07 -12.39
C GLU A 91 -10.96 0.00 -12.89
N THR A 92 -9.98 0.26 -12.02
CA THR A 92 -8.56 0.15 -12.36
C THR A 92 -8.13 -1.31 -12.51
N ILE A 93 -8.49 -2.22 -11.59
CA ILE A 93 -8.11 -3.64 -11.68
C ILE A 93 -8.80 -4.40 -12.81
N ARG A 94 -9.81 -3.84 -13.47
CA ARG A 94 -10.35 -4.37 -14.73
C ARG A 94 -9.37 -4.23 -15.90
N ARG A 95 -8.44 -3.28 -15.80
CA ARG A 95 -7.49 -2.90 -16.86
C ARG A 95 -6.05 -3.23 -16.49
N GLU A 96 -5.75 -3.29 -15.21
CA GLU A 96 -4.43 -3.52 -14.67
C GLU A 96 -4.40 -4.84 -13.88
N ARG A 97 -3.31 -5.57 -14.03
CA ARG A 97 -3.15 -6.86 -13.33
C ARG A 97 -3.20 -6.70 -11.81
N ARG A 98 -2.57 -5.64 -11.28
CA ARG A 98 -2.39 -5.45 -9.85
C ARG A 98 -2.16 -3.98 -9.50
N VAL A 99 -2.75 -3.56 -8.40
CA VAL A 99 -2.57 -2.22 -7.85
C VAL A 99 -2.07 -2.27 -6.41
N LEU A 100 -1.37 -1.22 -5.99
CA LEU A 100 -0.96 -1.00 -4.60
C LEU A 100 -1.88 0.06 -3.98
N VAL A 101 -2.43 -0.24 -2.81
CA VAL A 101 -3.31 0.67 -2.07
C VAL A 101 -2.73 0.92 -0.68
N CYS A 102 -2.43 2.17 -0.38
CA CYS A 102 -1.78 2.58 0.86
C CYS A 102 -2.63 3.57 1.66
N ALA A 103 -2.41 3.61 2.97
CA ALA A 103 -2.93 4.65 3.85
C ALA A 103 -1.95 4.90 5.01
N PRO A 104 -2.01 6.08 5.68
CA PRO A 104 -1.09 6.40 6.78
C PRO A 104 -1.35 5.56 8.05
N SER A 105 -2.54 5.04 8.25
CA SER A 105 -2.91 4.26 9.45
C SER A 105 -3.33 2.83 9.14
N ASN A 106 -3.10 1.90 10.08
CA ASN A 106 -3.56 0.52 9.96
C ASN A 106 -5.08 0.44 9.85
N THR A 107 -5.82 1.25 10.62
CA THR A 107 -7.29 1.29 10.59
C THR A 107 -7.83 1.66 9.20
N ALA A 108 -7.23 2.64 8.53
CA ALA A 108 -7.65 3.02 7.17
C ALA A 108 -7.33 1.90 6.16
N VAL A 109 -6.17 1.25 6.29
CA VAL A 109 -5.81 0.11 5.43
C VAL A 109 -6.75 -1.06 5.65
N ASP A 110 -7.09 -1.37 6.90
CA ASP A 110 -7.99 -2.47 7.26
C ASP A 110 -9.40 -2.22 6.69
N LEU A 111 -9.92 -1.00 6.81
CA LEU A 111 -11.21 -0.62 6.22
C LEU A 111 -11.23 -0.81 4.69
N LEU A 112 -10.17 -0.38 4.00
CA LEU A 112 -10.07 -0.56 2.55
C LEU A 112 -9.97 -2.04 2.17
N THR A 113 -9.20 -2.83 2.92
CA THR A 113 -9.08 -4.27 2.72
C THR A 113 -10.43 -4.96 2.85
N GLU A 114 -11.18 -4.65 3.92
CA GLU A 114 -12.53 -5.16 4.15
C GLU A 114 -13.48 -4.81 3.00
N LYS A 115 -13.54 -3.53 2.62
CA LYS A 115 -14.42 -3.05 1.55
C LYS A 115 -14.11 -3.67 0.19
N LEU A 116 -12.85 -3.91 -0.12
CA LEU A 116 -12.43 -4.59 -1.34
C LEU A 116 -12.77 -6.10 -1.29
N ALA A 117 -12.54 -6.76 -0.15
CA ALA A 117 -12.88 -8.15 0.05
C ALA A 117 -14.40 -8.40 -0.05
N GLU A 118 -15.23 -7.51 0.52
CA GLU A 118 -16.70 -7.53 0.38
C GLU A 118 -17.18 -7.44 -1.07
N ARG A 119 -16.37 -6.87 -1.96
CA ARG A 119 -16.63 -6.78 -3.41
C ARG A 119 -16.07 -7.97 -4.21
N GLY A 120 -15.55 -8.99 -3.52
CA GLY A 120 -14.99 -10.19 -4.15
C GLY A 120 -13.60 -9.99 -4.77
N VAL A 121 -12.90 -8.91 -4.42
CA VAL A 121 -11.53 -8.66 -4.89
C VAL A 121 -10.57 -9.60 -4.17
N ASN A 122 -9.65 -10.22 -4.92
CA ASN A 122 -8.53 -10.95 -4.33
C ASN A 122 -7.51 -9.93 -3.80
N VAL A 123 -7.59 -9.68 -2.49
CA VAL A 123 -6.81 -8.66 -1.78
C VAL A 123 -5.93 -9.28 -0.71
N ILE A 124 -4.68 -8.82 -0.64
CA ILE A 124 -3.75 -9.15 0.45
C ILE A 124 -3.37 -7.89 1.23
N ARG A 125 -3.47 -8.01 2.55
CA ARG A 125 -3.05 -7.03 3.54
C ARG A 125 -1.62 -7.32 4.00
N LEU A 126 -0.66 -6.47 3.62
CA LEU A 126 0.72 -6.56 4.10
C LEU A 126 0.91 -5.76 5.40
N GLY A 127 1.56 -6.38 6.35
CA GLY A 127 1.92 -5.76 7.62
C GLY A 127 2.07 -6.79 8.73
N ASN A 128 2.44 -6.33 9.93
CA ASN A 128 2.55 -7.21 11.07
C ASN A 128 1.15 -7.73 11.47
N PRO A 129 0.92 -9.05 11.51
CA PRO A 129 -0.38 -9.65 11.86
C PRO A 129 -0.96 -9.16 13.20
N SER A 130 -0.11 -8.81 14.18
CA SER A 130 -0.57 -8.27 15.46
C SER A 130 -1.21 -6.88 15.37
N ARG A 131 -1.10 -6.21 14.23
CA ARG A 131 -1.66 -4.88 13.94
C ARG A 131 -2.80 -4.94 12.92
N VAL A 132 -3.18 -6.12 12.49
CA VAL A 132 -4.29 -6.38 11.57
C VAL A 132 -5.51 -6.80 12.39
N SER A 133 -6.69 -6.33 12.01
CA SER A 133 -7.93 -6.74 12.69
C SER A 133 -8.16 -8.26 12.51
N GLU A 134 -8.75 -8.89 13.51
CA GLU A 134 -8.98 -10.35 13.55
C GLU A 134 -9.76 -10.84 12.31
N LEU A 135 -10.73 -10.07 11.87
CA LEU A 135 -11.55 -10.35 10.68
C LEU A 135 -10.75 -10.41 9.38
N LEU A 136 -9.61 -9.72 9.33
CA LEU A 136 -8.76 -9.61 8.15
C LEU A 136 -7.53 -10.52 8.18
N LEU A 137 -7.32 -11.31 9.23
CA LEU A 137 -6.17 -12.22 9.32
C LEU A 137 -6.10 -13.18 8.13
N LYS A 138 -7.25 -13.64 7.62
CA LYS A 138 -7.33 -14.48 6.42
C LYS A 138 -6.87 -13.81 5.13
N HIS A 139 -6.79 -12.49 5.10
CA HIS A 139 -6.31 -11.70 3.98
C HIS A 139 -4.84 -11.27 4.14
N THR A 140 -4.13 -11.77 5.15
CA THR A 140 -2.69 -11.51 5.30
C THR A 140 -1.87 -12.38 4.35
N LEU A 141 -0.66 -11.91 4.01
CA LEU A 141 0.28 -12.71 3.22
C LEU A 141 0.62 -14.02 3.92
N ASP A 142 0.81 -13.99 5.24
CA ASP A 142 1.12 -15.20 6.03
C ASP A 142 0.00 -16.23 5.93
N ALA A 143 -1.27 -15.81 6.00
CA ALA A 143 -2.41 -16.70 5.83
C ALA A 143 -2.47 -17.29 4.40
N GLY A 144 -2.16 -16.48 3.38
CA GLY A 144 -2.06 -16.95 2.00
C GLY A 144 -0.98 -18.02 1.83
N VAL A 145 0.21 -17.80 2.40
CA VAL A 145 1.32 -18.78 2.39
C VAL A 145 0.95 -20.06 3.16
N MET A 146 0.29 -19.92 4.32
CA MET A 146 -0.17 -21.09 5.11
C MET A 146 -1.22 -21.93 4.37
N ALA A 147 -2.04 -21.30 3.56
CA ALA A 147 -3.06 -21.98 2.73
C ALA A 147 -2.49 -22.61 1.45
N HIS A 148 -1.24 -22.32 1.09
CA HIS A 148 -0.61 -22.83 -0.13
C HIS A 148 -0.38 -24.33 -0.07
N ALA A 149 -0.60 -25.03 -1.20
CA ALA A 149 -0.47 -26.51 -1.30
C ALA A 149 0.90 -27.05 -0.84
N SER A 150 1.96 -26.27 -1.00
CA SER A 150 3.32 -26.66 -0.61
C SER A 150 3.68 -26.35 0.85
N TYR A 151 2.79 -25.73 1.63
CA TYR A 151 3.09 -25.31 3.00
C TYR A 151 3.48 -26.48 3.91
N ALA A 152 2.73 -27.59 3.85
CA ALA A 152 3.02 -28.79 4.63
C ALA A 152 4.42 -29.36 4.34
N LYS A 153 4.85 -29.34 3.06
CA LYS A 153 6.18 -29.79 2.64
C LYS A 153 7.27 -28.90 3.22
N MET A 154 7.11 -27.58 3.12
CA MET A 154 8.06 -26.60 3.69
C MET A 154 8.18 -26.77 5.21
N HIS A 155 7.05 -26.93 5.91
CA HIS A 155 7.04 -27.12 7.36
C HIS A 155 7.75 -28.41 7.78
N ALA A 156 7.51 -29.54 7.07
CA ALA A 156 8.22 -30.80 7.32
C ALA A 156 9.74 -30.65 7.11
N MET A 157 10.19 -29.95 6.05
CA MET A 157 11.61 -29.69 5.82
C MET A 157 12.24 -28.90 6.99
N ARG A 158 11.55 -27.90 7.52
CA ARG A 158 12.03 -27.10 8.67
C ARG A 158 12.09 -27.94 9.93
N GLN A 159 11.09 -28.78 10.16
CA GLN A 159 11.08 -29.68 11.32
C GLN A 159 12.23 -30.67 11.27
N THR A 160 12.45 -31.36 10.15
CA THR A 160 13.56 -32.30 9.98
C THR A 160 14.92 -31.60 10.11
N ALA A 161 15.06 -30.37 9.58
CA ALA A 161 16.28 -29.59 9.75
C ALA A 161 16.58 -29.26 11.23
N GLU A 162 15.54 -28.97 12.01
CA GLU A 162 15.70 -28.69 13.44
C GLU A 162 16.04 -29.97 14.21
N GLU A 163 15.39 -31.11 13.92
CA GLU A 163 15.72 -32.44 14.51
C GLU A 163 17.18 -32.80 14.22
N HIS A 164 17.68 -32.60 12.99
CA HIS A 164 19.08 -32.85 12.66
C HIS A 164 20.03 -31.90 13.40
N ARG A 165 19.65 -30.64 13.60
CA ARG A 165 20.44 -29.66 14.36
C ARG A 165 20.53 -30.05 15.83
N GLU A 166 19.43 -30.46 16.43
CA GLU A 166 19.38 -30.94 17.82
C GLU A 166 20.22 -32.20 17.98
N ALA A 167 20.05 -33.21 17.11
CA ALA A 167 20.82 -34.44 17.11
C ALA A 167 22.35 -34.20 16.96
N ALA A 168 22.74 -33.20 16.17
CA ALA A 168 24.13 -32.82 16.01
C ALA A 168 24.72 -32.13 17.27
N SER A 169 23.88 -31.63 18.19
CA SER A 169 24.27 -30.93 19.41
C SER A 169 24.23 -31.80 20.67
N GLU A 170 23.60 -32.99 20.60
CA GLU A 170 23.48 -33.91 21.76
C GLU A 170 24.84 -34.28 22.37
N ARG A 171 24.89 -34.31 23.69
CA ARG A 171 26.11 -34.74 24.41
C ARG A 171 26.23 -36.26 24.40
N VAL A 172 27.29 -36.76 23.76
CA VAL A 172 27.62 -38.20 23.71
C VAL A 172 28.84 -38.48 24.57
N ARG A 173 28.82 -39.60 25.31
CA ARG A 173 29.91 -40.01 26.22
C ARG A 173 31.22 -40.35 25.50
N ASN A 174 31.15 -40.90 24.27
CA ASN A 174 32.30 -41.24 23.43
C ASN A 174 32.30 -40.38 22.18
N PHE A 175 33.22 -39.40 22.09
CA PHE A 175 33.35 -38.49 20.97
C PHE A 175 34.50 -38.96 20.05
N GLY A 176 34.23 -40.01 19.26
CA GLY A 176 35.17 -40.58 18.29
C GLY A 176 35.07 -39.94 16.88
N PHE A 177 35.82 -40.55 15.94
CA PHE A 177 35.84 -40.10 14.52
C PHE A 177 34.45 -40.24 13.86
N GLU A 178 33.80 -41.37 14.03
CA GLU A 178 32.46 -41.66 13.48
C GLU A 178 31.41 -40.64 13.95
N GLU A 179 31.47 -40.27 15.24
CA GLU A 179 30.54 -39.27 15.77
C GLU A 179 30.79 -37.87 15.20
N ARG A 180 32.03 -37.53 14.88
CA ARG A 180 32.37 -36.28 14.20
C ARG A 180 31.82 -36.25 12.79
N GLU A 181 31.98 -37.31 12.02
CA GLU A 181 31.45 -37.42 10.64
C GLU A 181 29.92 -37.38 10.65
N ARG A 182 29.28 -38.12 11.58
CA ARG A 182 27.83 -38.10 11.73
C ARG A 182 27.31 -36.70 12.05
N ARG A 183 27.95 -35.97 12.96
CA ARG A 183 27.55 -34.59 13.28
C ARG A 183 27.79 -33.61 12.12
N GLN A 184 28.86 -33.79 11.40
CA GLN A 184 29.11 -32.99 10.23
C GLN A 184 28.01 -33.23 9.18
N TRP A 185 27.70 -34.47 8.88
CA TRP A 185 26.63 -34.83 7.97
C TRP A 185 25.28 -34.24 8.41
N LEU A 186 24.90 -34.39 9.68
CA LEU A 186 23.67 -33.83 10.23
C LEU A 186 23.58 -32.31 10.06
N ARG A 187 24.69 -31.60 10.28
CA ARG A 187 24.74 -30.14 10.10
C ARG A 187 24.60 -29.73 8.64
N GLU A 188 25.24 -30.45 7.74
CA GLU A 188 25.15 -30.19 6.32
C GLU A 188 23.75 -30.46 5.79
N GLU A 189 23.14 -31.58 6.20
CA GLU A 189 21.77 -31.92 5.83
C GLU A 189 20.76 -30.92 6.39
N ALA A 190 20.88 -30.53 7.66
CA ALA A 190 20.07 -29.47 8.27
C ALA A 190 20.16 -28.15 7.52
N ARG A 191 21.36 -27.78 7.04
CA ARG A 191 21.58 -26.57 6.24
C ARG A 191 20.89 -26.67 4.88
N THR A 192 21.04 -27.80 4.20
CA THR A 192 20.43 -28.05 2.89
C THR A 192 18.91 -28.02 2.97
N LEU A 193 18.31 -28.72 3.97
CA LEU A 193 16.87 -28.71 4.19
C LEU A 193 16.34 -27.31 4.52
N ARG A 194 17.07 -26.55 5.33
CA ARG A 194 16.68 -25.18 5.66
C ARG A 194 16.70 -24.27 4.42
N GLN A 195 17.74 -24.37 3.59
CA GLN A 195 17.82 -23.62 2.34
C GLN A 195 16.68 -24.00 1.39
N ALA A 196 16.38 -25.27 1.24
CA ALA A 196 15.28 -25.75 0.41
C ALA A 196 13.90 -25.27 0.93
N ALA A 197 13.72 -25.22 2.27
CA ALA A 197 12.51 -24.69 2.88
C ALA A 197 12.37 -23.17 2.64
N ASP A 198 13.47 -22.42 2.73
CA ASP A 198 13.46 -20.97 2.50
C ASP A 198 13.22 -20.64 1.02
N ASP A 199 13.75 -21.43 0.10
CA ASP A 199 13.48 -21.29 -1.34
C ASP A 199 12.01 -21.62 -1.67
N LEU A 200 11.45 -22.66 -1.02
CA LEU A 200 10.05 -23.01 -1.18
C LEU A 200 9.11 -21.95 -0.58
N GLU A 201 9.45 -21.35 0.55
CA GLU A 201 8.69 -20.23 1.14
C GLU A 201 8.70 -19.01 0.22
N ARG A 202 9.84 -18.72 -0.42
CA ARG A 202 9.94 -17.63 -1.40
C ARG A 202 9.03 -17.89 -2.59
N PHE A 203 9.10 -19.11 -3.14
CA PHE A 203 8.23 -19.53 -4.25
C PHE A 203 6.74 -19.37 -3.88
N MET A 204 6.32 -19.88 -2.71
CA MET A 204 4.92 -19.74 -2.25
C MET A 204 4.51 -18.28 -2.10
N THR A 205 5.40 -17.44 -1.56
CA THR A 205 5.16 -16.00 -1.42
C THR A 205 4.95 -15.33 -2.78
N GLU A 206 5.77 -15.67 -3.76
CA GLU A 206 5.67 -15.15 -5.13
C GLU A 206 4.37 -15.61 -5.80
N ASP A 207 4.03 -16.91 -5.70
CA ASP A 207 2.82 -17.48 -6.26
C ASP A 207 1.55 -16.84 -5.66
N VAL A 208 1.51 -16.69 -4.34
CA VAL A 208 0.42 -15.99 -3.64
C VAL A 208 0.29 -14.54 -4.14
N LEU A 209 1.40 -13.81 -4.23
CA LEU A 209 1.38 -12.42 -4.72
C LEU A 209 1.04 -12.33 -6.21
N GLU A 210 1.34 -13.36 -7.00
CA GLU A 210 0.98 -13.40 -8.42
C GLU A 210 -0.53 -13.51 -8.66
N SER A 211 -1.23 -14.19 -7.78
CA SER A 211 -2.68 -14.37 -7.86
C SER A 211 -3.49 -13.12 -7.43
N VAL A 212 -2.87 -12.16 -6.76
CA VAL A 212 -3.53 -11.04 -6.09
C VAL A 212 -3.75 -9.85 -7.02
N GLN A 213 -4.95 -9.27 -6.96
CA GLN A 213 -5.33 -8.06 -7.71
C GLN A 213 -4.99 -6.77 -6.96
N VAL A 214 -5.11 -6.77 -5.64
CA VAL A 214 -4.86 -5.60 -4.79
C VAL A 214 -3.97 -5.98 -3.62
N ILE A 215 -2.91 -5.21 -3.42
CA ILE A 215 -2.08 -5.27 -2.21
C ILE A 215 -2.38 -4.01 -1.39
N THR A 216 -2.77 -4.21 -0.13
CA THR A 216 -3.02 -3.11 0.81
C THR A 216 -1.95 -3.08 1.89
N CYS A 217 -1.44 -1.90 2.23
CA CYS A 217 -0.46 -1.73 3.30
C CYS A 217 -0.42 -0.29 3.83
N THR A 218 0.28 -0.07 4.94
CA THR A 218 0.62 1.30 5.33
C THR A 218 1.67 1.90 4.38
N LEU A 219 1.84 3.24 4.40
CA LEU A 219 2.85 3.89 3.56
C LEU A 219 4.23 3.26 3.74
N VAL A 220 4.66 3.07 4.99
CA VAL A 220 5.94 2.41 5.30
C VAL A 220 5.88 0.92 4.97
N GLY A 221 4.71 0.29 5.08
CA GLY A 221 4.49 -1.09 4.68
C GLY A 221 4.78 -1.37 3.20
N ALA A 222 4.78 -0.34 2.35
CA ALA A 222 5.18 -0.46 0.95
C ALA A 222 6.67 -0.78 0.76
N SER A 223 7.52 -0.63 1.79
CA SER A 223 8.91 -1.10 1.78
C SER A 223 9.07 -2.59 2.14
N HIS A 224 7.98 -3.31 2.40
CA HIS A 224 8.02 -4.71 2.81
C HIS A 224 8.78 -5.59 1.81
N ARG A 225 9.62 -6.51 2.34
CA ARG A 225 10.52 -7.34 1.52
C ARG A 225 9.82 -8.12 0.39
N ALA A 226 8.60 -8.61 0.66
CA ALA A 226 7.84 -9.40 -0.31
C ALA A 226 7.44 -8.62 -1.58
N ILE A 227 7.30 -7.30 -1.48
CA ILE A 227 6.93 -6.43 -2.61
C ILE A 227 8.04 -5.46 -3.01
N ARG A 228 9.25 -5.64 -2.47
CA ARG A 228 10.37 -4.70 -2.72
C ARG A 228 10.69 -4.58 -4.21
N GLN A 229 10.67 -5.69 -4.94
CA GLN A 229 10.99 -5.76 -6.36
C GLN A 229 9.76 -5.58 -7.27
N LEU A 230 8.55 -5.47 -6.69
CA LEU A 230 7.35 -5.29 -7.48
C LEU A 230 7.18 -3.82 -7.88
N GLY A 231 6.86 -3.62 -9.16
CA GLY A 231 6.31 -2.37 -9.69
C GLY A 231 4.80 -2.48 -9.88
N PHE A 232 4.12 -1.33 -9.87
CA PHE A 232 2.68 -1.21 -10.04
C PHE A 232 2.38 -0.17 -11.11
N GLU A 233 1.37 -0.42 -11.93
CA GLU A 233 0.91 0.60 -12.88
C GLU A 233 0.25 1.75 -12.12
N THR A 234 -0.61 1.44 -11.15
CA THR A 234 -1.26 2.46 -10.30
C THR A 234 -1.02 2.21 -8.82
N VAL A 235 -0.68 3.29 -8.12
CA VAL A 235 -0.62 3.36 -6.66
C VAL A 235 -1.73 4.27 -6.16
N PHE A 236 -2.49 3.79 -5.18
CA PHE A 236 -3.51 4.56 -4.48
C PHE A 236 -3.02 4.91 -3.07
N ILE A 237 -3.25 6.14 -2.64
CA ILE A 237 -3.00 6.58 -1.26
C ILE A 237 -4.28 7.23 -0.72
N ASP A 238 -4.95 6.54 0.22
CA ASP A 238 -6.07 7.11 0.96
C ASP A 238 -5.57 7.91 2.16
N GLU A 239 -6.41 8.83 2.65
CA GLU A 239 -6.07 9.77 3.72
C GLU A 239 -4.74 10.52 3.46
N ALA A 240 -4.45 10.83 2.19
CA ALA A 240 -3.20 11.43 1.76
C ALA A 240 -2.96 12.84 2.36
N ALA A 241 -4.03 13.53 2.74
CA ALA A 241 -3.96 14.81 3.44
C ALA A 241 -3.51 14.68 4.91
N GLN A 242 -3.51 13.46 5.47
CA GLN A 242 -3.00 13.16 6.82
C GLN A 242 -1.64 12.46 6.78
N ALA A 243 -1.05 12.31 5.61
CA ALA A 243 0.21 11.62 5.40
C ALA A 243 1.38 12.60 5.34
N LEU A 244 2.47 12.30 6.06
CA LEU A 244 3.72 13.01 5.87
C LEU A 244 4.25 12.79 4.45
N GLU A 245 4.68 13.85 3.78
CA GLU A 245 5.21 13.78 2.42
C GLU A 245 6.31 12.71 2.26
N PRO A 246 7.32 12.61 3.15
CA PRO A 246 8.35 11.56 3.04
C PRO A 246 7.77 10.15 3.03
N GLY A 247 6.68 9.90 3.76
CA GLY A 247 6.00 8.61 3.78
C GLY A 247 5.30 8.28 2.46
N CYS A 248 4.74 9.29 1.79
CA CYS A 248 4.07 9.11 0.51
C CYS A 248 5.05 8.67 -0.60
N TRP A 249 6.29 9.14 -0.57
CA TRP A 249 7.29 8.80 -1.57
C TRP A 249 7.66 7.31 -1.58
N ILE A 250 7.48 6.59 -0.47
CA ILE A 250 7.78 5.14 -0.40
C ILE A 250 6.93 4.35 -1.40
N PRO A 251 5.58 4.40 -1.37
CA PRO A 251 4.76 3.73 -2.38
C PRO A 251 4.81 4.40 -3.75
N ILE A 252 4.95 5.73 -3.85
CA ILE A 252 5.02 6.45 -5.13
C ILE A 252 6.20 5.96 -5.97
N ALA A 253 7.35 5.69 -5.36
CA ALA A 253 8.53 5.16 -6.04
C ALA A 253 8.30 3.80 -6.72
N LYS A 254 7.19 3.12 -6.43
CA LYS A 254 6.81 1.82 -7.02
C LYS A 254 5.79 1.92 -8.15
N GLY A 255 5.21 3.11 -8.36
CA GLY A 255 4.10 3.33 -9.30
C GLY A 255 4.49 4.01 -10.59
N GLN A 256 3.71 3.71 -11.65
CA GLN A 256 3.76 4.49 -12.89
C GLN A 256 2.74 5.63 -12.86
N ARG A 257 1.68 5.50 -12.07
CA ARG A 257 0.57 6.44 -11.91
C ARG A 257 0.14 6.49 -10.46
N LEU A 258 -0.35 7.66 -10.01
CA LEU A 258 -0.73 7.91 -8.63
C LEU A 258 -2.17 8.39 -8.52
N VAL A 259 -2.90 7.86 -7.57
CA VAL A 259 -4.21 8.35 -7.15
C VAL A 259 -4.15 8.69 -5.66
N LEU A 260 -4.42 9.95 -5.35
CA LEU A 260 -4.52 10.44 -3.98
C LEU A 260 -6.00 10.63 -3.61
N ALA A 261 -6.39 10.15 -2.43
CA ALA A 261 -7.69 10.45 -1.86
C ALA A 261 -7.51 11.12 -0.49
N GLY A 262 -8.27 12.16 -0.20
CA GLY A 262 -8.11 12.89 1.05
C GLY A 262 -8.94 14.16 1.11
N ASP A 263 -8.68 14.95 2.15
CA ASP A 263 -9.27 16.27 2.34
C ASP A 263 -8.34 17.14 3.19
N HIS A 264 -7.74 18.14 2.57
CA HIS A 264 -6.77 19.02 3.20
C HIS A 264 -7.39 20.08 4.14
N HIS A 265 -8.71 20.17 4.19
CA HIS A 265 -9.41 21.00 5.17
C HIS A 265 -9.74 20.23 6.47
N GLN A 266 -9.42 18.93 6.52
CA GLN A 266 -9.46 18.13 7.75
C GLN A 266 -8.13 18.18 8.51
N LEU A 267 -7.97 17.31 9.51
CA LEU A 267 -6.77 17.32 10.37
C LEU A 267 -5.50 17.04 9.55
N PRO A 268 -4.46 17.86 9.73
CA PRO A 268 -3.16 17.65 9.10
C PRO A 268 -2.42 16.47 9.73
N PRO A 269 -1.31 16.00 9.12
CA PRO A 269 -0.48 14.96 9.71
C PRO A 269 0.10 15.39 11.08
N THR A 270 0.25 14.42 11.96
CA THR A 270 0.87 14.66 13.27
C THR A 270 2.38 14.81 13.12
N VAL A 271 2.91 16.01 13.34
CA VAL A 271 4.33 16.32 13.37
C VAL A 271 4.78 16.56 14.81
N LYS A 272 5.64 15.67 15.35
CA LYS A 272 6.10 15.75 16.74
C LYS A 272 7.07 16.90 17.01
N SER A 273 7.83 17.33 16.01
CA SER A 273 8.78 18.42 16.11
C SER A 273 8.16 19.72 15.62
N GLU A 274 7.98 20.69 16.51
CA GLU A 274 7.48 22.01 16.11
C GLU A 274 8.43 22.72 15.12
N LYS A 275 9.74 22.51 15.25
CA LYS A 275 10.72 23.04 14.32
C LYS A 275 10.48 22.48 12.92
N ALA A 276 10.41 21.17 12.78
CA ALA A 276 10.14 20.51 11.49
C ALA A 276 8.77 20.91 10.90
N ALA A 277 7.75 21.11 11.74
CA ALA A 277 6.45 21.58 11.30
C ALA A 277 6.51 23.00 10.69
N ARG A 278 7.29 23.90 11.30
CA ARG A 278 7.52 25.27 10.78
C ARG A 278 8.39 25.29 9.53
N GLU A 279 9.28 24.33 9.37
CA GLU A 279 10.15 24.14 8.19
C GLU A 279 9.44 23.44 7.03
N GLY A 280 8.11 23.20 7.11
CA GLY A 280 7.29 22.73 6.01
C GLY A 280 6.84 21.25 6.09
N LEU A 281 7.26 20.46 7.10
CA LEU A 281 6.88 19.05 7.20
C LEU A 281 5.36 18.84 7.43
N ARG A 282 4.62 19.89 7.82
CA ARG A 282 3.17 19.85 8.00
C ARG A 282 2.42 19.92 6.68
N GLU A 283 3.00 20.56 5.67
CA GLU A 283 2.40 20.67 4.34
C GLU A 283 2.47 19.33 3.63
N THR A 284 1.32 18.78 3.25
CA THR A 284 1.25 17.45 2.65
C THR A 284 1.47 17.50 1.14
N LEU A 285 1.90 16.38 0.56
CA LEU A 285 2.03 16.24 -0.88
C LEU A 285 0.67 16.41 -1.59
N PHE A 286 -0.41 15.96 -0.94
CA PHE A 286 -1.79 16.15 -1.38
C PHE A 286 -2.14 17.64 -1.53
N GLU A 287 -1.85 18.44 -0.51
CA GLU A 287 -2.11 19.88 -0.50
C GLU A 287 -1.28 20.60 -1.55
N LYS A 288 0.02 20.32 -1.61
CA LYS A 288 0.92 20.87 -2.64
C LYS A 288 0.42 20.60 -4.06
N CYS A 289 -0.03 19.38 -4.32
CA CYS A 289 -0.51 19.00 -5.64
C CYS A 289 -1.83 19.71 -6.00
N ILE A 290 -2.81 19.76 -5.11
CA ILE A 290 -4.08 20.46 -5.37
C ILE A 290 -3.86 21.96 -5.65
N GLN A 291 -3.01 22.61 -4.87
CA GLN A 291 -2.74 24.04 -5.03
C GLN A 291 -2.04 24.35 -6.35
N ARG A 292 -1.10 23.52 -6.77
CA ARG A 292 -0.29 23.73 -7.98
C ARG A 292 -0.92 23.19 -9.24
N GLN A 293 -1.77 22.17 -9.11
CA GLN A 293 -2.40 21.45 -10.21
C GLN A 293 -3.89 21.18 -9.93
N PRO A 294 -4.75 22.24 -9.89
CA PRO A 294 -6.17 22.08 -9.56
C PRO A 294 -6.92 21.13 -10.51
N ASN A 295 -6.44 21.01 -11.76
CA ASN A 295 -7.01 20.11 -12.77
C ASN A 295 -6.89 18.61 -12.40
N THR A 296 -5.98 18.24 -11.52
CA THR A 296 -5.83 16.85 -11.03
C THR A 296 -6.95 16.42 -10.09
N ALA A 297 -7.65 17.37 -9.46
CA ALA A 297 -8.62 17.09 -8.43
C ALA A 297 -10.07 17.08 -8.93
N ARG A 298 -10.86 16.17 -8.37
CA ARG A 298 -12.34 16.20 -8.46
C ARG A 298 -12.90 16.15 -7.04
N MET A 299 -13.64 17.21 -6.67
CA MET A 299 -14.29 17.32 -5.37
C MET A 299 -15.63 16.61 -5.38
N LEU A 300 -15.88 15.78 -4.34
CA LEU A 300 -17.18 15.16 -4.08
C LEU A 300 -18.11 16.20 -3.46
N LYS A 301 -19.31 16.37 -4.01
CA LYS A 301 -20.19 17.51 -3.70
C LYS A 301 -21.39 17.17 -2.82
N VAL A 302 -21.76 15.89 -2.72
CA VAL A 302 -22.95 15.47 -1.97
C VAL A 302 -22.53 14.72 -0.71
N GLN A 303 -22.94 15.21 0.46
CA GLN A 303 -22.66 14.53 1.72
C GLN A 303 -23.90 13.79 2.24
N TYR A 304 -23.67 12.69 2.97
CA TYR A 304 -24.70 11.76 3.44
C TYR A 304 -24.67 11.53 4.97
N ARG A 305 -23.76 12.21 5.68
CA ARG A 305 -23.47 11.92 7.09
C ARG A 305 -24.14 12.89 8.06
N MET A 306 -24.14 14.17 7.71
CA MET A 306 -24.50 15.25 8.64
C MET A 306 -25.78 15.95 8.23
N HIS A 307 -26.54 16.46 9.21
CA HIS A 307 -27.65 17.35 8.96
C HIS A 307 -27.14 18.68 8.37
N ALA A 308 -27.94 19.30 7.48
CA ALA A 308 -27.57 20.53 6.78
C ALA A 308 -27.11 21.67 7.72
N HIS A 309 -27.76 21.86 8.87
CA HIS A 309 -27.37 22.86 9.86
C HIS A 309 -26.01 22.62 10.51
N ILE A 310 -25.56 21.36 10.64
CA ILE A 310 -24.24 21.03 11.19
C ILE A 310 -23.17 21.28 10.14
N MET A 311 -23.45 20.92 8.90
CA MET A 311 -22.49 20.96 7.80
C MET A 311 -22.38 22.36 7.17
N GLY A 312 -23.46 23.18 7.22
CA GLY A 312 -23.58 24.42 6.47
C GLY A 312 -22.40 25.37 6.65
N PHE A 313 -22.00 25.59 7.92
CA PHE A 313 -20.84 26.47 8.20
C PHE A 313 -19.54 25.97 7.53
N SER A 314 -19.25 24.69 7.65
CA SER A 314 -18.04 24.10 7.04
C SER A 314 -18.12 24.11 5.50
N SER A 315 -19.30 23.84 4.95
CA SER A 315 -19.55 23.87 3.52
C SER A 315 -19.25 25.24 2.91
N GLU A 316 -19.85 26.30 3.48
CA GLU A 316 -19.63 27.65 2.99
C GLU A 316 -18.19 28.13 3.18
N LYS A 317 -17.58 27.84 4.32
CA LYS A 317 -16.27 28.37 4.64
C LYS A 317 -15.11 27.67 3.89
N PHE A 318 -15.22 26.36 3.66
CA PHE A 318 -14.10 25.54 3.17
C PHE A 318 -14.34 24.89 1.80
N TYR A 319 -15.60 24.73 1.39
CA TYR A 319 -15.92 23.92 0.21
C TYR A 319 -16.76 24.66 -0.85
N GLY A 320 -17.03 25.94 -0.63
CA GLY A 320 -17.70 26.79 -1.64
C GLY A 320 -19.21 26.70 -1.64
N GLY A 321 -19.81 26.19 -0.56
CA GLY A 321 -21.24 26.09 -0.38
C GLY A 321 -21.84 24.73 -0.66
#